data_35a79ab5f5c2d60457010a3b2f5eca59
#
_entry.id   35a79ab5f5c2d60457010a3b2f5eca59
#
_cell.length_a   1.000
_cell.length_b   1.000
_cell.length_c   1.000
_cell.angle_alpha   90.00
_cell.angle_beta   90.00
_cell.angle_gamma   90.00
#
_symmetry.space_group_name_H-M   'P 1'
#
loop_
_entity.id
_entity.type
_entity.pdbx_description
1 polymer ?
#
loop_
_entity_poly.entity_id
_entity_poly.type
_entity_poly.pdbx_seq_one_letter_code
_entity_poly.pdbx_strand_id
1 'polypeptide(L)'
;MFNKKMGVVSLTLALMLVFTFSFINISYADGHGEMKDIVDTAIEAEGFNTLVTALQEAGLVEALRAEGPFTVFAPTDEAFAALPEGVLDGLLANTEELKNVLLFHVVEGKVMAEDVLEMDGARVATLLGEEIEIKIDMGNVYINDAQVITTDIETSNGVIHVIDTVLVP
;
A
#
# COMPACT_ATOMS: atom_id res chain seq x y z
N MET A 1 -58.51 37.82 46.87
CA MET A 1 -57.19 38.34 46.54
C MET A 1 -56.20 37.26 46.35
N PHE A 2 -55.85 37.12 45.19
CA PHE A 2 -55.03 36.01 44.85
C PHE A 2 -53.69 36.40 44.41
N ASN A 3 -52.76 36.06 45.17
CA ASN A 3 -51.41 36.25 44.77
C ASN A 3 -50.93 35.11 43.95
N LYS A 4 -50.92 35.39 42.76
CA LYS A 4 -50.32 34.51 41.82
C LYS A 4 -48.86 34.75 41.70
N LYS A 5 -48.22 34.43 42.68
CA LYS A 5 -46.77 34.58 42.65
C LYS A 5 -46.09 33.25 42.46
N MET A 6 -46.65 32.62 41.56
CA MET A 6 -46.20 31.28 41.50
C MET A 6 -45.36 31.07 40.27
N GLY A 7 -44.26 30.54 40.53
CA GLY A 7 -43.71 29.61 39.60
C GLY A 7 -42.86 30.11 38.47
N VAL A 8 -42.29 31.22 38.63
CA VAL A 8 -41.43 31.68 37.57
C VAL A 8 -39.98 31.33 37.80
N VAL A 9 -39.71 30.73 38.91
CA VAL A 9 -38.33 30.59 39.34
C VAL A 9 -37.72 29.28 38.92
N SER A 10 -38.50 28.35 38.54
CA SER A 10 -37.97 27.02 38.25
C SER A 10 -37.44 26.82 36.86
N LEU A 11 -37.64 27.83 36.01
CA LEU A 11 -37.29 27.63 34.61
C LEU A 11 -35.85 27.92 34.28
N THR A 12 -35.21 28.63 35.17
CA THR A 12 -33.83 29.03 34.88
C THR A 12 -32.81 28.01 35.29
N LEU A 13 -33.23 27.02 36.05
CA LEU A 13 -32.30 25.99 36.52
C LEU A 13 -32.09 24.87 35.51
N ALA A 14 -33.03 24.72 34.62
CA ALA A 14 -32.91 23.71 33.62
C ALA A 14 -31.90 24.07 32.52
N LEU A 15 -31.58 25.33 32.46
CA LEU A 15 -30.62 25.78 31.44
C LEU A 15 -29.18 25.77 31.94
N MET A 16 -28.98 25.48 33.19
CA MET A 16 -27.67 25.27 33.78
C MET A 16 -27.22 23.82 33.74
N LEU A 17 -27.91 23.03 33.05
CA LEU A 17 -27.24 21.93 32.40
C LEU A 17 -26.35 22.56 31.33
N VAL A 18 -25.38 23.21 31.79
CA VAL A 18 -24.16 23.31 31.06
C VAL A 18 -23.85 21.86 30.66
N PHE A 19 -24.25 21.60 29.51
CA PHE A 19 -23.59 20.58 28.76
C PHE A 19 -22.13 20.99 28.72
N THR A 20 -21.44 20.66 29.77
CA THR A 20 -20.07 20.31 29.59
C THR A 20 -20.14 19.09 28.67
N PHE A 21 -20.29 19.37 27.41
CA PHE A 21 -19.80 18.47 26.43
C PHE A 21 -18.32 18.37 26.73
N SER A 22 -18.01 17.55 27.69
CA SER A 22 -16.77 16.84 27.65
C SER A 22 -16.81 16.20 26.28
N PHE A 23 -16.12 16.81 25.37
CA PHE A 23 -15.62 16.07 24.24
C PHE A 23 -14.72 15.01 24.87
N ILE A 24 -15.34 13.95 25.30
CA ILE A 24 -14.66 12.70 25.38
C ILE A 24 -14.30 12.49 23.92
N ASN A 25 -13.08 12.84 23.58
CA ASN A 25 -12.42 12.21 22.48
C ASN A 25 -12.39 10.74 22.88
N ILE A 26 -13.51 10.10 22.67
CA ILE A 26 -13.50 8.69 22.46
C ILE A 26 -12.79 8.61 21.11
N SER A 27 -11.50 8.48 21.18
CA SER A 27 -10.79 7.76 20.15
C SER A 27 -11.48 6.41 20.14
N TYR A 28 -12.50 6.35 19.33
CA TYR A 28 -12.83 5.08 18.79
C TYR A 28 -11.56 4.72 18.01
N ALA A 29 -10.73 3.92 18.62
CA ALA A 29 -9.95 3.00 17.86
C ALA A 29 -11.01 2.12 17.20
N ASP A 30 -11.64 2.68 16.17
CA ASP A 30 -12.48 1.92 15.31
C ASP A 30 -11.58 0.82 14.78
N GLY A 31 -11.95 -0.38 15.08
CA GLY A 31 -11.41 -1.55 14.42
C GLY A 31 -11.87 -1.65 12.96
N HIS A 32 -12.12 -0.52 12.32
CA HIS A 32 -11.90 -0.36 10.91
C HIS A 32 -10.39 -0.28 10.79
N GLY A 33 -9.77 -1.43 10.55
CA GLY A 33 -8.38 -1.44 10.23
C GLY A 33 -8.17 -0.39 9.17
N GLU A 34 -7.54 0.71 9.56
CA GLU A 34 -7.05 1.66 8.57
C GLU A 34 -6.28 0.82 7.58
N MET A 35 -6.71 0.85 6.34
CA MET A 35 -5.99 0.14 5.30
C MET A 35 -4.59 0.71 5.32
N LYS A 36 -3.63 -0.15 5.60
CA LYS A 36 -2.22 0.21 5.66
C LYS A 36 -1.76 0.58 4.27
N ASP A 37 -0.77 1.42 4.21
CA ASP A 37 -0.15 1.73 2.94
C ASP A 37 0.66 0.53 2.40
N ILE A 38 1.18 0.66 1.19
CA ILE A 38 1.96 -0.38 0.52
C ILE A 38 3.15 -0.81 1.39
N VAL A 39 3.84 0.14 1.99
CA VAL A 39 5.05 -0.13 2.77
C VAL A 39 4.73 -0.84 4.07
N ASP A 40 3.73 -0.37 4.81
CA ASP A 40 3.33 -0.98 6.07
C ASP A 40 2.75 -2.38 5.85
N THR A 41 2.02 -2.58 4.77
CA THR A 41 1.53 -3.89 4.36
C THR A 41 2.68 -4.85 4.04
N ALA A 42 3.70 -4.37 3.33
CA ALA A 42 4.89 -5.17 3.02
C ALA A 42 5.73 -5.50 4.27
N ILE A 43 5.82 -4.57 5.23
CA ILE A 43 6.54 -4.79 6.50
C ILE A 43 5.88 -5.88 7.34
N GLU A 44 4.57 -5.92 7.36
CA GLU A 44 3.82 -6.90 8.15
C GLU A 44 3.66 -8.25 7.47
N ALA A 45 3.70 -8.27 6.16
CA ALA A 45 3.66 -9.50 5.40
C ALA A 45 4.99 -10.25 5.55
N GLU A 46 4.90 -11.51 5.92
CA GLU A 46 6.08 -12.37 5.97
C GLU A 46 6.60 -12.63 4.56
N GLY A 47 7.93 -12.63 4.40
CA GLY A 47 8.59 -12.96 3.13
C GLY A 47 8.95 -11.76 2.25
N PHE A 48 8.90 -10.54 2.77
CA PHE A 48 9.29 -9.30 2.06
C PHE A 48 10.38 -8.51 2.75
N ASN A 49 11.13 -9.15 3.63
CA ASN A 49 12.19 -8.47 4.41
C ASN A 49 13.26 -7.85 3.50
N THR A 50 13.66 -8.57 2.47
CA THR A 50 14.65 -8.10 1.49
C THR A 50 14.12 -6.91 0.71
N LEU A 51 12.86 -6.98 0.25
CA LEU A 51 12.21 -5.87 -0.45
C LEU A 51 12.13 -4.61 0.41
N VAL A 52 11.70 -4.75 1.66
CA VAL A 52 11.60 -3.62 2.60
C VAL A 52 12.96 -3.00 2.86
N THR A 53 13.99 -3.82 3.05
CA THR A 53 15.37 -3.35 3.21
C THR A 53 15.83 -2.61 1.97
N ALA A 54 15.59 -3.16 0.80
CA ALA A 54 15.94 -2.53 -0.48
C ALA A 54 15.23 -1.17 -0.67
N LEU A 55 13.95 -1.06 -0.31
CA LEU A 55 13.21 0.20 -0.35
C LEU A 55 13.79 1.25 0.59
N GLN A 56 14.25 0.85 1.77
CA GLN A 56 14.89 1.74 2.73
C GLN A 56 16.25 2.24 2.22
N GLU A 57 17.07 1.34 1.71
CA GLU A 57 18.40 1.67 1.15
C GLU A 57 18.30 2.56 -0.09
N ALA A 58 17.29 2.33 -0.92
CA ALA A 58 17.02 3.15 -2.10
C ALA A 58 16.35 4.51 -1.78
N GLY A 59 15.88 4.70 -0.53
CA GLY A 59 15.16 5.91 -0.14
C GLY A 59 13.79 6.07 -0.80
N LEU A 60 13.15 4.97 -1.21
CA LEU A 60 11.85 4.97 -1.90
C LEU A 60 10.65 4.82 -0.96
N VAL A 61 10.88 4.61 0.32
CA VAL A 61 9.81 4.42 1.31
C VAL A 61 8.80 5.56 1.28
N GLU A 62 9.28 6.80 1.32
CA GLU A 62 8.42 7.99 1.30
C GLU A 62 7.69 8.15 -0.04
N ALA A 63 8.32 7.78 -1.14
CA ALA A 63 7.70 7.82 -2.47
C ALA A 63 6.53 6.84 -2.57
N LEU A 64 6.66 5.65 -1.99
CA LEU A 64 5.61 4.62 -1.97
C LEU A 64 4.54 4.86 -0.90
N ARG A 65 4.78 5.76 0.05
CA ARG A 65 3.78 6.25 1.01
C ARG A 65 2.99 7.44 0.50
N ALA A 66 3.40 8.01 -0.62
CA ALA A 66 2.68 9.11 -1.24
C ALA A 66 1.26 8.69 -1.67
N GLU A 67 0.41 9.67 -1.87
CA GLU A 67 -0.93 9.44 -2.39
C GLU A 67 -0.84 8.89 -3.81
N GLY A 68 -1.08 7.54 -3.91
CA GLY A 68 -1.17 6.85 -5.18
C GLY A 68 -2.45 7.19 -5.94
N PRO A 69 -2.95 6.27 -6.75
CA PRO A 69 -2.73 4.84 -6.63
C PRO A 69 -1.46 4.33 -7.28
N PHE A 70 -0.87 3.31 -6.66
CA PHE A 70 0.26 2.57 -7.20
C PHE A 70 -0.04 1.08 -7.27
N THR A 71 0.52 0.41 -8.25
CA THR A 71 0.55 -1.05 -8.30
C THR A 71 1.99 -1.50 -8.13
N VAL A 72 2.25 -2.28 -7.09
CA VAL A 72 3.59 -2.78 -6.78
C VAL A 72 3.65 -4.28 -7.02
N PHE A 73 4.59 -4.69 -7.86
CA PHE A 73 4.93 -6.10 -8.02
C PHE A 73 6.01 -6.44 -7.00
N ALA A 74 5.60 -7.06 -5.90
CA ALA A 74 6.47 -7.34 -4.77
C ALA A 74 7.13 -8.73 -4.92
N PRO A 75 8.44 -8.80 -5.20
CA PRO A 75 9.15 -10.07 -5.19
C PRO A 75 9.33 -10.56 -3.75
N THR A 76 9.20 -11.86 -3.56
CA THR A 76 9.44 -12.50 -2.26
C THR A 76 10.93 -12.56 -1.93
N ASP A 77 11.24 -12.84 -0.66
CA ASP A 77 12.64 -13.11 -0.26
C ASP A 77 13.26 -14.27 -1.05
N GLU A 78 12.44 -15.28 -1.41
CA GLU A 78 12.85 -16.38 -2.27
C GLU A 78 13.18 -15.91 -3.69
N ALA A 79 12.44 -14.92 -4.21
CA ALA A 79 12.71 -14.32 -5.52
C ALA A 79 14.08 -13.62 -5.54
N PHE A 80 14.42 -12.93 -4.48
CA PHE A 80 15.75 -12.33 -4.32
C PHE A 80 16.85 -13.38 -4.15
N ALA A 81 16.57 -14.47 -3.44
CA ALA A 81 17.49 -15.58 -3.28
C ALA A 81 17.74 -16.35 -4.60
N ALA A 82 16.82 -16.29 -5.52
CA ALA A 82 16.95 -16.90 -6.86
C ALA A 82 17.83 -16.09 -7.82
N LEU A 83 18.16 -14.85 -7.45
CA LEU A 83 19.12 -14.06 -8.23
C LEU A 83 20.50 -14.70 -8.23
N PRO A 84 21.26 -14.56 -9.32
CA PRO A 84 22.65 -15.01 -9.36
C PRO A 84 23.48 -14.44 -8.21
N GLU A 85 24.45 -15.21 -7.75
CA GLU A 85 25.34 -14.79 -6.68
C GLU A 85 26.01 -13.45 -7.02
N GLY A 86 25.98 -12.52 -6.09
CA GLY A 86 26.56 -11.18 -6.23
C GLY A 86 25.66 -10.14 -6.91
N VAL A 87 24.55 -10.51 -7.54
CA VAL A 87 23.64 -9.54 -8.14
C VAL A 87 22.95 -8.73 -7.05
N LEU A 88 22.40 -9.37 -6.05
CA LEU A 88 21.76 -8.68 -4.92
C LEU A 88 22.73 -7.79 -4.18
N ASP A 89 23.94 -8.32 -3.89
CA ASP A 89 25.00 -7.55 -3.22
C ASP A 89 25.44 -6.35 -4.08
N GLY A 90 25.53 -6.52 -5.39
CA GLY A 90 25.83 -5.46 -6.34
C GLY A 90 24.75 -4.38 -6.36
N LEU A 91 23.49 -4.76 -6.35
CA LEU A 91 22.36 -3.83 -6.27
C LEU A 91 22.34 -3.07 -4.94
N LEU A 92 22.56 -3.75 -3.83
CA LEU A 92 22.63 -3.11 -2.51
C LEU A 92 23.85 -2.17 -2.39
N ALA A 93 24.95 -2.48 -3.07
CA ALA A 93 26.12 -1.62 -3.12
C ALA A 93 25.94 -0.39 -4.04
N ASN A 94 25.04 -0.48 -5.03
CA ASN A 94 24.75 0.59 -5.97
C ASN A 94 23.31 1.06 -5.81
N THR A 95 23.10 2.06 -4.99
CA THR A 95 21.77 2.60 -4.67
C THR A 95 21.00 3.08 -5.91
N GLU A 96 21.66 3.56 -6.95
CA GLU A 96 21.00 4.02 -8.17
C GLU A 96 20.45 2.85 -8.98
N GLU A 97 21.22 1.78 -9.14
CA GLU A 97 20.74 0.57 -9.80
C GLU A 97 19.62 -0.09 -9.00
N LEU A 98 19.77 -0.15 -7.69
CA LEU A 98 18.72 -0.65 -6.80
C LEU A 98 17.43 0.15 -6.95
N LYS A 99 17.53 1.47 -7.00
CA LYS A 99 16.40 2.36 -7.21
C LYS A 99 15.71 2.11 -8.55
N ASN A 100 16.49 1.94 -9.62
CA ASN A 100 15.96 1.65 -10.94
C ASN A 100 15.21 0.32 -10.97
N VAL A 101 15.78 -0.72 -10.39
CA VAL A 101 15.12 -2.03 -10.25
C VAL A 101 13.82 -1.90 -9.46
N LEU A 102 13.82 -1.19 -8.34
CA LEU A 102 12.61 -1.01 -7.53
C LEU A 102 11.55 -0.18 -8.24
N LEU A 103 11.92 0.87 -8.96
CA LEU A 103 10.99 1.66 -9.78
C LEU A 103 10.43 0.85 -10.95
N PHE A 104 11.17 -0.12 -11.44
CA PHE A 104 10.70 -1.05 -12.48
C PHE A 104 9.63 -2.03 -11.95
N HIS A 105 9.55 -2.21 -10.64
CA HIS A 105 8.51 -3.01 -9.99
C HIS A 105 7.24 -2.21 -9.66
N VAL A 106 7.23 -0.91 -9.87
CA VAL A 106 6.11 -0.04 -9.53
C VAL A 106 5.48 0.55 -10.76
N VAL A 107 4.18 0.38 -10.89
CA VAL A 107 3.37 0.94 -11.96
C VAL A 107 2.48 2.04 -11.38
N GLU A 108 2.35 3.14 -12.10
CA GLU A 108 1.41 4.19 -11.76
C GLU A 108 -0.01 3.76 -12.09
N GLY A 109 -0.91 3.92 -11.13
CA GLY A 109 -2.30 3.51 -11.24
C GLY A 109 -2.62 2.25 -10.44
N LYS A 110 -3.91 2.03 -10.20
CA LYS A 110 -4.41 0.81 -9.55
C LYS A 110 -4.80 -0.19 -10.62
N VAL A 111 -4.05 -1.26 -10.75
CA VAL A 111 -4.31 -2.35 -11.68
C VAL A 111 -4.68 -3.59 -10.86
N MET A 112 -5.95 -3.99 -10.94
CA MET A 112 -6.45 -5.20 -10.27
C MET A 112 -6.20 -6.43 -11.13
N ALA A 113 -6.31 -7.62 -10.53
CA ALA A 113 -6.17 -8.87 -11.27
C ALA A 113 -7.16 -8.99 -12.42
N GLU A 114 -8.37 -8.48 -12.25
CA GLU A 114 -9.40 -8.45 -13.30
C GLU A 114 -8.93 -7.64 -14.50
N ASP A 115 -8.34 -6.46 -14.25
CA ASP A 115 -7.78 -5.62 -15.31
C ASP A 115 -6.62 -6.33 -16.02
N VAL A 116 -5.75 -6.96 -15.24
CA VAL A 116 -4.59 -7.72 -15.75
C VAL A 116 -5.03 -8.85 -16.67
N LEU A 117 -6.10 -9.57 -16.31
CA LEU A 117 -6.63 -10.66 -17.13
C LEU A 117 -7.18 -10.22 -18.48
N GLU A 118 -7.55 -8.95 -18.61
CA GLU A 118 -7.98 -8.36 -19.88
C GLU A 118 -6.81 -7.77 -20.68
N MET A 119 -5.63 -7.69 -20.05
CA MET A 119 -4.43 -7.05 -20.60
C MET A 119 -3.41 -8.04 -21.19
N ASP A 120 -3.83 -9.22 -21.63
CA ASP A 120 -2.92 -10.20 -22.22
C ASP A 120 -2.16 -9.62 -23.41
N GLY A 121 -0.83 -9.63 -23.34
CA GLY A 121 0.05 -9.02 -24.31
C GLY A 121 0.16 -7.49 -24.23
N ALA A 122 -0.48 -6.87 -23.24
CA ALA A 122 -0.36 -5.42 -23.03
C ALA A 122 0.98 -5.06 -22.39
N ARG A 123 1.40 -3.85 -22.66
CA ARG A 123 2.58 -3.24 -22.04
C ARG A 123 2.16 -2.09 -21.15
N VAL A 124 2.70 -2.07 -19.95
CA VAL A 124 2.40 -1.05 -18.95
C VAL A 124 3.68 -0.34 -18.56
N ALA A 125 3.64 0.99 -18.57
CA ALA A 125 4.77 1.80 -18.16
C ALA A 125 4.97 1.76 -16.64
N THR A 126 6.21 1.54 -16.23
CA THR A 126 6.62 1.60 -14.84
C THR A 126 7.06 3.00 -14.43
N LEU A 127 7.27 3.23 -13.15
CA LEU A 127 7.81 4.51 -12.65
C LEU A 127 9.25 4.77 -13.13
N LEU A 128 9.96 3.74 -13.55
CA LEU A 128 11.27 3.90 -14.21
C LEU A 128 11.15 4.55 -15.59
N GLY A 129 9.98 4.42 -16.22
CA GLY A 129 9.74 4.87 -17.60
C GLY A 129 9.91 3.77 -18.64
N GLU A 130 10.29 2.59 -18.21
CA GLU A 130 10.34 1.39 -19.06
C GLU A 130 9.03 0.61 -18.96
N GLU A 131 8.72 -0.16 -19.99
CA GLU A 131 7.48 -0.93 -20.03
C GLU A 131 7.71 -2.38 -19.59
N ILE A 132 6.73 -2.92 -18.86
CA ILE A 132 6.62 -4.34 -18.58
C ILE A 132 5.53 -4.95 -19.44
N GLU A 133 5.73 -6.19 -19.86
CA GLU A 133 4.76 -6.94 -20.64
C GLU A 133 3.96 -7.87 -19.73
N ILE A 134 2.65 -7.81 -19.85
CA ILE A 134 1.72 -8.69 -19.15
C ILE A 134 1.39 -9.86 -20.07
N LYS A 135 1.58 -11.06 -19.60
CA LYS A 135 1.23 -12.31 -20.32
C LYS A 135 0.33 -13.14 -19.47
N ILE A 136 -0.63 -13.79 -20.11
CA ILE A 136 -1.50 -14.75 -19.46
C ILE A 136 -1.28 -16.10 -20.12
N ASP A 137 -0.87 -17.09 -19.33
CA ASP A 137 -0.71 -18.44 -19.79
C ASP A 137 -1.42 -19.42 -18.85
N MET A 138 -2.32 -20.22 -19.40
CA MET A 138 -3.10 -21.21 -18.67
C MET A 138 -3.81 -20.68 -17.41
N GLY A 139 -4.17 -19.38 -17.39
CA GLY A 139 -4.81 -18.73 -16.26
C GLY A 139 -3.84 -18.17 -15.21
N ASN A 140 -2.54 -18.28 -15.45
CA ASN A 140 -1.50 -17.62 -14.65
C ASN A 140 -1.10 -16.31 -15.30
N VAL A 141 -0.84 -15.32 -14.46
CA VAL A 141 -0.36 -14.02 -14.90
C VAL A 141 1.16 -13.98 -14.79
N TYR A 142 1.80 -13.52 -15.82
CA TYR A 142 3.24 -13.29 -15.87
C TYR A 142 3.50 -11.81 -16.18
N ILE A 143 4.44 -11.25 -15.46
CA ILE A 143 4.99 -9.92 -15.72
C ILE A 143 6.42 -10.11 -16.23
N ASN A 144 6.62 -9.89 -17.53
CA ASN A 144 7.82 -10.33 -18.22
C ASN A 144 8.03 -11.84 -17.98
N ASP A 145 9.05 -12.22 -17.21
CA ASP A 145 9.37 -13.61 -16.89
C ASP A 145 8.95 -14.01 -15.46
N ALA A 146 8.40 -13.09 -14.67
CA ALA A 146 7.98 -13.31 -13.30
C ALA A 146 6.52 -13.75 -13.23
N GLN A 147 6.25 -14.84 -12.52
CA GLN A 147 4.89 -15.29 -12.28
C GLN A 147 4.28 -14.53 -11.09
N VAL A 148 3.06 -14.06 -11.25
CA VAL A 148 2.27 -13.52 -10.16
C VAL A 148 1.66 -14.68 -9.36
N ILE A 149 2.07 -14.81 -8.10
CA ILE A 149 1.64 -15.89 -7.20
C ILE A 149 0.50 -15.50 -6.27
N THR A 150 0.37 -14.21 -5.99
CA THR A 150 -0.74 -13.65 -5.21
C THR A 150 -1.12 -12.30 -5.79
N THR A 151 -2.41 -12.08 -5.95
CA THR A 151 -2.97 -10.84 -6.51
C THR A 151 -3.81 -10.09 -5.49
N ASP A 152 -4.09 -8.83 -5.80
CA ASP A 152 -5.12 -8.01 -5.13
C ASP A 152 -4.94 -7.85 -3.62
N ILE A 153 -3.71 -7.68 -3.16
CA ILE A 153 -3.46 -7.21 -1.80
C ILE A 153 -3.72 -5.71 -1.80
N GLU A 154 -4.93 -5.32 -1.41
CA GLU A 154 -5.33 -3.92 -1.40
C GLU A 154 -4.70 -3.18 -0.23
N THR A 155 -4.24 -1.97 -0.52
CA THR A 155 -3.65 -1.03 0.44
C THR A 155 -4.34 0.32 0.35
N SER A 156 -4.08 1.21 1.31
CA SER A 156 -4.69 2.54 1.32
C SER A 156 -4.32 3.41 0.12
N ASN A 157 -3.17 3.17 -0.47
CA ASN A 157 -2.63 3.96 -1.60
C ASN A 157 -2.29 3.15 -2.83
N GLY A 158 -2.77 1.90 -2.93
CA GLY A 158 -2.56 1.08 -4.11
C GLY A 158 -2.87 -0.39 -3.93
N VAL A 159 -2.20 -1.21 -4.71
CA VAL A 159 -2.34 -2.67 -4.73
C VAL A 159 -0.96 -3.31 -4.82
N ILE A 160 -0.81 -4.43 -4.15
CA ILE A 160 0.39 -5.27 -4.22
C ILE A 160 0.05 -6.59 -4.91
N HIS A 161 0.82 -6.94 -5.92
CA HIS A 161 0.83 -8.27 -6.52
C HIS A 161 2.16 -8.94 -6.18
N VAL A 162 2.11 -10.14 -5.66
CA VAL A 162 3.30 -10.89 -5.27
C VAL A 162 3.82 -11.68 -6.47
N ILE A 163 5.10 -11.53 -6.75
CA ILE A 163 5.78 -12.23 -7.83
C ILE A 163 6.90 -13.14 -7.29
N ASP A 164 7.22 -14.18 -8.03
CA ASP A 164 8.21 -15.19 -7.66
C ASP A 164 9.61 -14.90 -8.21
N THR A 165 9.75 -13.86 -9.02
CA THR A 165 11.03 -13.50 -9.66
C THR A 165 11.19 -11.98 -9.62
N VAL A 166 12.42 -11.52 -9.39
CA VAL A 166 12.76 -10.12 -9.43
C VAL A 166 12.81 -9.62 -10.87
N LEU A 167 12.12 -8.53 -11.15
CA LEU A 167 12.18 -7.87 -12.46
C LEU A 167 13.47 -7.06 -12.56
N VAL A 168 14.23 -7.30 -13.60
CA VAL A 168 15.46 -6.57 -13.90
C VAL A 168 15.24 -5.84 -15.23
N PRO A 169 15.43 -4.50 -15.28
CA PRO A 169 15.27 -3.70 -16.51
C PRO A 169 16.35 -3.99 -17.55
#